data_fb03b6411229fe065812b6dc96d16d00
#
_entry.id   fb03b6411229fe065812b6dc96d16d00
#
_cell.length_a   1.000
_cell.length_b   1.000
_cell.length_c   1.000
_cell.angle_alpha   90.00
_cell.angle_beta   90.00
_cell.angle_gamma   90.00
#
_symmetry.space_group_name_H-M   'P 1'
#
loop_
_entity.id
_entity.type
_entity.pdbx_description
1 polymer ?
#
loop_
_entity_poly.entity_id
_entity_poly.type
_entity_poly.pdbx_seq_one_letter_code
_entity_poly.pdbx_strand_id
1 'polypeptide(L)'
;MAKYVLTDSCFWLGLIDPTDQHHQSAVEWADIVATEGAILLLPWPCLYESVSTRLVRHRGRTIEFEQLLKRPAVEFLDDASYRDAALEAVFDTARTGRSFALADGVIREMLKDINLRVDYLLTFNGADFADVCQVRRIELVG
;
A
#
# COMPACT_ATOMS: atom_id res chain seq x y z
N MET A 1 18.38 -6.69 11.04
CA MET A 1 18.16 -5.74 9.91
C MET A 1 16.66 -5.57 9.67
N ALA A 2 16.21 -4.34 9.55
CA ALA A 2 14.80 -4.07 9.37
C ALA A 2 14.26 -4.63 8.04
N LYS A 3 13.02 -5.12 8.05
CA LYS A 3 12.29 -5.52 6.86
C LYS A 3 11.53 -4.33 6.30
N TYR A 4 11.42 -4.27 4.98
CA TYR A 4 10.68 -3.24 4.26
C TYR A 4 9.35 -3.81 3.80
N VAL A 5 8.27 -3.17 4.23
CA VAL A 5 6.90 -3.60 3.96
C VAL A 5 6.22 -2.55 3.10
N LEU A 6 5.97 -2.86 1.84
CA LEU A 6 5.17 -2.00 0.97
C LEU A 6 3.71 -2.14 1.37
N THR A 7 3.02 -1.01 1.56
CA THR A 7 1.64 -0.99 2.05
C THR A 7 0.70 -0.45 0.99
N ASP A 8 -0.48 -1.06 0.90
CA ASP A 8 -1.58 -0.61 0.06
C ASP A 8 -2.56 0.23 0.86
N SER A 9 -3.36 1.05 0.19
CA SER A 9 -4.35 1.92 0.83
C SER A 9 -5.37 1.17 1.67
N CYS A 10 -5.75 -0.05 1.27
CA CYS A 10 -6.72 -0.85 2.03
C CYS A 10 -6.25 -1.18 3.45
N PHE A 11 -4.93 -1.34 3.67
CA PHE A 11 -4.38 -1.52 5.01
C PHE A 11 -4.60 -0.27 5.87
N TRP A 12 -4.23 0.90 5.36
CA TRP A 12 -4.35 2.16 6.11
C TRP A 12 -5.80 2.53 6.38
N LEU A 13 -6.68 2.37 5.37
CA LEU A 13 -8.11 2.60 5.54
C LEU A 13 -8.73 1.65 6.56
N GLY A 14 -8.36 0.38 6.51
CA GLY A 14 -8.80 -0.59 7.51
C GLY A 14 -8.31 -0.26 8.90
N LEU A 15 -7.06 0.21 9.02
CA LEU A 15 -6.47 0.54 10.31
C LEU A 15 -7.16 1.73 10.98
N ILE A 16 -7.51 2.76 10.22
CA ILE A 16 -8.04 4.01 10.76
C ILE A 16 -9.56 4.01 10.93
N ASP A 17 -10.29 3.17 10.19
CA ASP A 17 -11.75 3.12 10.22
C ASP A 17 -12.23 1.88 10.97
N PRO A 18 -12.78 2.03 12.21
CA PRO A 18 -13.28 0.89 12.99
C PRO A 18 -14.43 0.14 12.33
N THR A 19 -15.11 0.75 11.35
CA THR A 19 -16.23 0.12 10.63
C THR A 19 -15.80 -0.63 9.38
N ASP A 20 -14.53 -0.55 8.99
CA ASP A 20 -14.00 -1.25 7.83
C ASP A 20 -13.99 -2.77 8.07
N GLN A 21 -14.35 -3.53 7.04
CA GLN A 21 -14.37 -5.00 7.13
C GLN A 21 -13.01 -5.60 7.49
N HIS A 22 -11.92 -4.91 7.17
CA HIS A 22 -10.56 -5.37 7.45
C HIS A 22 -9.95 -4.74 8.70
N HIS A 23 -10.73 -4.01 9.49
CA HIS A 23 -10.20 -3.26 10.63
C HIS A 23 -9.43 -4.14 11.61
N GLN A 24 -10.01 -5.25 12.02
CA GLN A 24 -9.36 -6.16 12.98
C GLN A 24 -8.04 -6.70 12.43
N SER A 25 -8.05 -7.17 11.19
CA SER A 25 -6.83 -7.67 10.54
C SER A 25 -5.77 -6.58 10.39
N ALA A 26 -6.18 -5.36 10.06
CA ALA A 26 -5.26 -4.22 9.93
C ALA A 26 -4.60 -3.89 11.27
N VAL A 27 -5.35 -3.89 12.37
CA VAL A 27 -4.82 -3.67 13.72
C VAL A 27 -3.82 -4.76 14.10
N GLU A 28 -4.14 -6.02 13.83
CA GLU A 28 -3.25 -7.14 14.11
C GLU A 28 -1.94 -7.04 13.32
N TRP A 29 -2.01 -6.71 12.02
CA TRP A 29 -0.83 -6.51 11.20
C TRP A 29 -0.01 -5.31 11.64
N ALA A 30 -0.65 -4.22 12.06
CA ALA A 30 0.04 -3.05 12.60
C ALA A 30 0.88 -3.43 13.84
N ASP A 31 0.33 -4.27 14.70
CA ASP A 31 1.06 -4.77 15.88
C ASP A 31 2.24 -5.67 15.48
N ILE A 32 2.04 -6.55 14.51
CA ILE A 32 3.09 -7.45 14.03
C ILE A 32 4.26 -6.64 13.45
N VAL A 33 3.99 -5.71 12.54
CA VAL A 33 5.05 -4.92 11.89
C VAL A 33 5.76 -4.01 12.89
N ALA A 34 5.05 -3.46 13.87
CA ALA A 34 5.66 -2.67 14.93
C ALA A 34 6.57 -3.52 15.82
N THR A 35 6.12 -4.70 16.22
CA THR A 35 6.90 -5.64 17.04
C THR A 35 8.17 -6.09 16.33
N GLU A 36 8.08 -6.34 15.02
CA GLU A 36 9.23 -6.75 14.21
C GLU A 36 10.16 -5.59 13.84
N GLY A 37 9.82 -4.35 14.19
CA GLY A 37 10.61 -3.18 13.83
C GLY A 37 10.67 -2.93 12.32
N ALA A 38 9.64 -3.29 11.59
CA ALA A 38 9.58 -3.13 10.15
C ALA A 38 9.44 -1.66 9.74
N ILE A 39 9.93 -1.34 8.54
CA ILE A 39 9.73 -0.04 7.91
C ILE A 39 8.56 -0.17 6.96
N LEU A 40 7.56 0.69 7.13
CA LEU A 40 6.37 0.72 6.29
C LEU A 40 6.57 1.72 5.16
N LEU A 41 6.53 1.24 3.94
CA LEU A 41 6.65 2.06 2.74
C LEU A 41 5.24 2.41 2.26
N LEU A 42 4.94 3.70 2.17
CA LEU A 42 3.64 4.21 1.77
C LEU A 42 3.76 5.02 0.48
N PRO A 43 3.30 4.46 -0.65
CA PRO A 43 3.32 5.17 -1.92
C PRO A 43 2.37 6.38 -1.92
N TRP A 44 2.79 7.46 -2.57
CA TRP A 44 1.96 8.67 -2.69
C TRP A 44 0.55 8.41 -3.27
N PRO A 45 0.35 7.56 -4.29
CA PRO A 45 -1.00 7.24 -4.74
C PRO A 45 -1.90 6.68 -3.64
N CYS A 46 -1.35 5.87 -2.74
CA CYS A 46 -2.08 5.33 -1.60
C CYS A 46 -2.44 6.42 -0.58
N LEU A 47 -1.60 7.45 -0.44
CA LEU A 47 -1.92 8.63 0.37
C LEU A 47 -3.11 9.39 -0.20
N TYR A 48 -3.17 9.61 -1.51
CA TYR A 48 -4.32 10.24 -2.13
C TYR A 48 -5.60 9.47 -1.89
N GLU A 49 -5.55 8.16 -1.97
CA GLU A 49 -6.71 7.30 -1.69
C GLU A 49 -7.11 7.31 -0.22
N SER A 50 -6.13 7.34 0.68
CA SER A 50 -6.35 7.23 2.12
C SER A 50 -6.79 8.56 2.75
N VAL A 51 -6.14 9.67 2.38
CA VAL A 51 -6.50 11.02 2.86
C VAL A 51 -7.57 11.60 1.94
N SER A 52 -8.70 10.92 1.91
CA SER A 52 -9.83 11.24 1.05
C SER A 52 -10.83 12.15 1.75
N THR A 53 -11.80 12.65 0.98
CA THR A 53 -12.94 13.40 1.52
C THR A 53 -13.67 12.63 2.63
N ARG A 54 -13.79 11.31 2.47
CA ARG A 54 -14.42 10.45 3.46
C ARG A 54 -13.68 10.47 4.80
N LEU A 55 -12.36 10.37 4.77
CA LEU A 55 -11.55 10.41 5.98
C LEU A 55 -11.63 11.80 6.65
N VAL A 56 -11.42 12.87 5.88
CA VAL A 56 -11.30 14.21 6.45
C VAL A 56 -12.60 14.74 7.06
N ARG A 57 -13.73 14.13 6.75
CA ARG A 57 -15.01 14.41 7.42
C ARG A 57 -15.01 13.93 8.88
N HIS A 58 -14.13 13.03 9.24
CA HIS A 58 -13.95 12.51 10.60
C HIS A 58 -12.70 13.14 11.21
N ARG A 59 -12.87 14.28 11.85
CA ARG A 59 -11.75 15.06 12.41
C ARG A 59 -10.83 14.22 13.30
N GLY A 60 -11.40 13.44 14.22
CA GLY A 60 -10.62 12.61 15.13
C GLY A 60 -9.79 11.57 14.41
N ARG A 61 -10.36 10.92 13.40
CA ARG A 61 -9.64 9.93 12.58
C ARG A 61 -8.54 10.58 11.75
N THR A 62 -8.78 11.77 11.22
CA THR A 62 -7.78 12.51 10.46
C THR A 62 -6.57 12.84 11.33
N ILE A 63 -6.78 13.31 12.53
CA ILE A 63 -5.71 13.61 13.49
C ILE A 63 -4.95 12.33 13.86
N GLU A 64 -5.66 11.24 14.12
CA GLU A 64 -5.06 9.95 14.45
C GLU A 64 -4.19 9.44 13.30
N PHE A 65 -4.67 9.56 12.05
CA PHE A 65 -3.90 9.17 10.88
C PHE A 65 -2.64 10.01 10.72
N GLU A 66 -2.72 11.32 10.94
CA GLU A 66 -1.54 12.18 10.92
C GLU A 66 -0.47 11.67 11.91
N GLN A 67 -0.86 11.30 13.12
CA GLN A 67 0.06 10.79 14.11
C GLN A 67 0.72 9.48 13.67
N LEU A 68 -0.04 8.58 13.02
CA LEU A 68 0.50 7.34 12.47
C LEU A 68 1.53 7.61 11.36
N LEU A 69 1.21 8.53 10.45
CA LEU A 69 2.08 8.87 9.32
C LEU A 69 3.39 9.55 9.74
N LYS A 70 3.41 10.19 10.90
CA LYS A 70 4.61 10.87 11.43
C LYS A 70 5.55 9.95 12.20
N ARG A 71 5.20 8.68 12.37
CA ARG A 71 6.09 7.71 13.03
C ARG A 71 7.35 7.49 12.20
N PRO A 72 8.53 7.37 12.84
CA PRO A 72 9.80 7.16 12.12
C PRO A 72 9.82 5.91 11.22
N ALA A 73 9.03 4.90 11.55
CA ALA A 73 8.95 3.66 10.77
C ALA A 73 8.15 3.81 9.46
N VAL A 74 7.47 4.93 9.23
CA VAL A 74 6.69 5.16 8.01
C VAL A 74 7.49 6.04 7.06
N GLU A 75 7.75 5.53 5.86
CA GLU A 75 8.42 6.25 4.79
C GLU A 75 7.50 6.41 3.59
N PHE A 76 7.38 7.64 3.09
CA PHE A 76 6.61 7.91 1.88
C PHE A 76 7.47 7.60 0.66
N LEU A 77 6.87 6.92 -0.33
CA LEU A 77 7.51 6.63 -1.60
C LEU A 77 7.00 7.56 -2.69
N ASP A 78 7.92 8.29 -3.32
CA ASP A 78 7.63 9.05 -4.52
C ASP A 78 7.32 8.08 -5.67
N ASP A 79 6.31 8.41 -6.47
CA ASP A 79 5.84 7.59 -7.57
C ASP A 79 6.23 8.13 -8.96
N ALA A 80 6.94 9.23 -9.03
CA ALA A 80 7.21 9.94 -10.28
C ALA A 80 7.83 9.04 -11.36
N SER A 81 8.78 8.19 -10.99
CA SER A 81 9.47 7.29 -11.93
C SER A 81 8.63 6.10 -12.40
N TYR A 82 7.49 5.86 -11.76
CA TYR A 82 6.61 4.72 -12.06
C TYR A 82 5.34 5.11 -12.81
N ARG A 83 5.00 6.39 -12.87
CA ARG A 83 3.71 6.90 -13.37
C ARG A 83 3.45 6.54 -14.82
N ASP A 84 4.40 6.77 -15.69
CA ASP A 84 4.21 6.57 -17.14
C ASP A 84 3.99 5.10 -17.47
N ALA A 85 4.81 4.23 -16.92
CA ALA A 85 4.68 2.79 -17.12
C ALA A 85 3.36 2.26 -16.53
N ALA A 86 2.96 2.76 -15.37
CA ALA A 86 1.69 2.39 -14.74
C ALA A 86 0.49 2.81 -15.58
N LEU A 87 0.50 4.03 -16.09
CA LEU A 87 -0.58 4.56 -16.92
C LEU A 87 -0.71 3.76 -18.22
N GLU A 88 0.40 3.47 -18.90
CA GLU A 88 0.43 2.67 -20.09
C GLU A 88 -0.13 1.26 -19.83
N ALA A 89 0.29 0.63 -18.74
CA ALA A 89 -0.17 -0.70 -18.36
C ALA A 89 -1.67 -0.75 -18.08
N VAL A 90 -2.24 0.29 -17.48
CA VAL A 90 -3.69 0.37 -17.23
C VAL A 90 -4.46 0.33 -18.54
N PHE A 91 -4.05 1.10 -19.53
CA PHE A 91 -4.73 1.13 -20.82
C PHE A 91 -4.50 -0.16 -21.63
N ASP A 92 -3.31 -0.72 -21.60
CA ASP A 92 -3.01 -1.97 -22.27
C ASP A 92 -3.81 -3.15 -21.71
N THR A 93 -3.91 -3.25 -20.39
CA THR A 93 -4.68 -4.31 -19.74
C THR A 93 -6.19 -4.15 -19.96
N ALA A 94 -6.68 -2.92 -20.09
CA ALA A 94 -8.08 -2.68 -20.45
C ALA A 94 -8.45 -3.29 -21.81
N ARG A 95 -7.52 -3.28 -22.77
CA ARG A 95 -7.73 -3.90 -24.09
C ARG A 95 -7.79 -5.42 -24.05
N THR A 96 -7.15 -6.03 -23.06
CA THR A 96 -7.09 -7.49 -22.90
C THR A 96 -8.17 -8.04 -21.96
N GLY A 97 -9.07 -7.18 -21.48
CA GLY A 97 -10.17 -7.56 -20.60
C GLY A 97 -9.83 -7.64 -19.11
N ARG A 98 -8.57 -7.46 -18.74
CA ARG A 98 -8.13 -7.37 -17.36
C ARG A 98 -7.61 -5.96 -17.09
N SER A 99 -8.26 -5.24 -16.18
CA SER A 99 -7.81 -3.89 -15.82
C SER A 99 -7.68 -3.72 -14.31
N PHE A 100 -6.88 -2.74 -13.92
CA PHE A 100 -6.70 -2.34 -12.54
C PHE A 100 -6.62 -0.81 -12.47
N ALA A 101 -6.88 -0.27 -11.29
CA ALA A 101 -6.78 1.17 -11.05
C ALA A 101 -5.34 1.66 -11.17
N LEU A 102 -5.17 2.94 -11.49
CA LEU A 102 -3.83 3.51 -11.68
C LEU A 102 -2.96 3.40 -10.42
N ALA A 103 -3.53 3.58 -9.23
CA ALA A 103 -2.78 3.42 -7.99
C ALA A 103 -2.22 2.00 -7.84
N ASP A 104 -3.02 0.98 -8.17
CA ASP A 104 -2.55 -0.41 -8.17
C ASP A 104 -1.48 -0.63 -9.22
N GLY A 105 -1.61 0.04 -10.37
CA GLY A 105 -0.60 0.02 -11.42
C GLY A 105 0.75 0.56 -10.94
N VAL A 106 0.76 1.63 -10.16
CA VAL A 106 1.98 2.18 -9.58
C VAL A 106 2.60 1.18 -8.60
N ILE A 107 1.80 0.58 -7.73
CA ILE A 107 2.29 -0.45 -6.81
C ILE A 107 2.91 -1.61 -7.58
N ARG A 108 2.27 -2.07 -8.64
CA ARG A 108 2.80 -3.15 -9.49
C ARG A 108 4.15 -2.78 -10.09
N GLU A 109 4.32 -1.54 -10.58
CA GLU A 109 5.61 -1.07 -11.11
C GLU A 109 6.67 -0.97 -10.01
N MET A 110 6.32 -0.52 -8.82
CA MET A 110 7.23 -0.54 -7.66
C MET A 110 7.69 -1.96 -7.33
N LEU A 111 6.77 -2.92 -7.33
CA LEU A 111 7.08 -4.32 -7.07
C LEU A 111 8.01 -4.93 -8.12
N LYS A 112 7.97 -4.44 -9.36
CA LYS A 112 8.86 -4.89 -10.43
C LYS A 112 10.26 -4.29 -10.35
N ASP A 113 10.43 -3.18 -9.65
CA ASP A 113 11.71 -2.47 -9.58
C ASP A 113 12.71 -3.21 -8.70
N ILE A 114 13.73 -3.78 -9.32
CA ILE A 114 14.78 -4.52 -8.63
C ILE A 114 15.65 -3.65 -7.72
N ASN A 115 15.62 -2.33 -7.91
CA ASN A 115 16.40 -1.38 -7.10
C ASN A 115 15.62 -0.89 -5.88
N LEU A 116 14.32 -1.17 -5.80
CA LEU A 116 13.50 -0.86 -4.63
C LEU A 116 13.46 -2.08 -3.73
N ARG A 117 13.98 -1.92 -2.51
CA ARG A 117 13.93 -3.02 -1.54
C ARG A 117 12.53 -3.15 -0.95
N VAL A 118 11.89 -4.27 -1.23
CA VAL A 118 10.60 -4.67 -0.66
C VAL A 118 10.69 -6.13 -0.24
N ASP A 119 10.51 -6.40 1.04
CA ASP A 119 10.51 -7.77 1.56
C ASP A 119 9.08 -8.35 1.58
N TYR A 120 8.09 -7.51 1.90
CA TYR A 120 6.68 -7.90 2.00
C TYR A 120 5.79 -6.88 1.33
N LEU A 121 4.69 -7.35 0.78
CA LEU A 121 3.55 -6.49 0.40
C LEU A 121 2.40 -6.76 1.36
N LEU A 122 1.96 -5.73 2.07
CA LEU A 122 0.81 -5.79 2.98
C LEU A 122 -0.42 -5.23 2.28
N THR A 123 -1.33 -6.11 1.91
CA THR A 123 -2.57 -5.77 1.22
C THR A 123 -3.65 -6.81 1.54
N PHE A 124 -4.90 -6.39 1.51
CA PHE A 124 -6.04 -7.30 1.62
C PHE A 124 -6.59 -7.72 0.24
N ASN A 125 -5.96 -7.25 -0.83
CA ASN A 125 -6.29 -7.58 -2.23
C ASN A 125 -5.13 -8.33 -2.89
N GLY A 126 -4.58 -9.34 -2.21
CA GLY A 126 -3.38 -10.06 -2.65
C GLY A 126 -3.46 -10.64 -4.05
N ALA A 127 -4.65 -11.06 -4.50
CA ALA A 127 -4.85 -11.61 -5.83
C ALA A 127 -4.45 -10.63 -6.95
N ASP A 128 -4.55 -9.33 -6.71
CA ASP A 128 -4.21 -8.31 -7.71
C ASP A 128 -2.70 -8.16 -7.92
N PHE A 129 -1.88 -8.70 -7.02
CA PHE A 129 -0.43 -8.52 -7.02
C PHE A 129 0.36 -9.84 -6.98
N ALA A 130 -0.32 -10.97 -6.86
CA ALA A 130 0.32 -12.27 -6.63
C ALA A 130 1.34 -12.63 -7.70
N ASP A 131 1.02 -12.35 -8.97
CA ASP A 131 1.90 -12.64 -10.11
C ASP A 131 3.24 -11.90 -10.02
N VAL A 132 3.20 -10.59 -9.74
CA VAL A 132 4.41 -9.76 -9.62
C VAL A 132 5.22 -10.15 -8.39
N CYS A 133 4.56 -10.36 -7.25
CA CYS A 133 5.23 -10.75 -6.01
C CYS A 133 5.94 -12.09 -6.15
N GLN A 134 5.33 -13.06 -6.83
CA GLN A 134 5.93 -14.37 -7.05
C GLN A 134 7.24 -14.28 -7.85
N VAL A 135 7.25 -13.49 -8.92
CA VAL A 135 8.45 -13.30 -9.76
C VAL A 135 9.60 -12.67 -8.95
N ARG A 136 9.28 -11.70 -8.11
CA ARG A 136 10.25 -10.96 -7.30
C ARG A 136 10.54 -11.60 -5.95
N ARG A 137 9.88 -12.68 -5.61
CA ARG A 137 9.99 -13.35 -4.31
C ARG A 137 9.68 -12.42 -3.13
N ILE A 138 8.67 -11.57 -3.35
CA ILE A 138 8.10 -10.70 -2.31
C ILE A 138 6.96 -11.47 -1.66
N GLU A 139 6.96 -11.55 -0.35
CA GLU A 139 5.91 -12.27 0.37
C GLU A 139 4.67 -11.38 0.53
N LEU A 140 3.51 -11.92 0.11
CA LEU A 140 2.22 -11.30 0.34
C LEU A 140 1.75 -11.58 1.76
N VAL A 141 1.32 -10.54 2.47
CA VAL A 141 0.73 -10.63 3.80
C VAL A 141 -0.55 -9.80 3.86
N GLY A 142 -1.47 -10.23 4.74
CA GLY A 142 -2.75 -9.52 4.87
C GLY A 142 -3.99 -10.37 4.78
#